data_05c0cafa78933d892ed235ea3275cfc2
#
_entry.id   05c0cafa78933d892ed235ea3275cfc2
#
_cell.length_a   1.000
_cell.length_b   1.000
_cell.length_c   1.000
_cell.angle_alpha   90.00
_cell.angle_beta   90.00
_cell.angle_gamma   90.00
#
_symmetry.space_group_name_H-M   'P 1'
#
loop_
_entity.id
_entity.type
_entity.pdbx_description
1 polymer ?
#
loop_
_entity_poly.entity_id
_entity_poly.type
_entity_poly.pdbx_seq_one_letter_code
_entity_poly.pdbx_strand_id
1 'polypeptide(L)'
;VWVYEDEMGFPPKQGLYDPANEHDSCGVGFVANIKGRKSHEVIQCGLQILVNLDHRGAVGADPLVGDGAGCLIQIPHGLLAAWAKDEGVDLPPAGEYAVAMCFLPRDELAREMAMAQLEHFLLVEKQPLIGWRNVPTDTTGLGEAVLDQMPVIRQAIIGRGPNIRDQDAHERKLLAVRKQTQNPLRELAAKKNLPGLAELYIPSMSTRTVVYKGLLLAPQVGSFYKDLTDPLAESALALVHQRFSTNTFPSWRLAHPYRFIAHNGEINTVRGNVNWMNARRRTLESDLLGPDLNKMWPLIPHGQSDTACLDNALELLVAGGYPLAQAVMMLMPEAWAGNPLMDARRRAFYEYHAALMEPWDGPAAVAFTDGRQIGATLDRNGLRPARFIITDQDHVIMASEVGVLDIPEERITRKWRLQPGKMLLIDMEEGRIIEDEEIKRSLSEAAPYEEWLSETQFKLEELAVAAEPETPLINDPATLLDRQQAFGYTQEDLQFFLEPMARTGEDPLGSMGFDTPIAVLSRRPKLLYEYFKQNFAQVTNPPIDPIREELVMSLVSMIGPRPNLLGRQAGTHKRLEVAQPILTDEDLAKIRAINELLDGAFRTAT
;
A
#
# COMPACT_ATOMS: atom_id res chain seq x y z
N VAL A 1 -34.67 34.35 14.47
CA VAL A 1 -34.80 33.69 13.18
C VAL A 1 -33.52 33.98 12.43
N TRP A 2 -32.58 33.03 12.45
CA TRP A 2 -31.35 33.09 11.63
C TRP A 2 -31.70 32.42 10.31
N VAL A 3 -31.74 33.20 9.25
CA VAL A 3 -31.78 32.68 7.89
C VAL A 3 -30.35 32.19 7.56
N TYR A 4 -30.14 30.91 7.53
CA TYR A 4 -28.97 30.33 6.89
C TYR A 4 -29.19 30.40 5.38
N GLU A 5 -28.59 31.39 4.73
CA GLU A 5 -28.37 31.34 3.30
C GLU A 5 -27.19 30.36 3.04
N ASP A 6 -27.42 29.45 2.10
CA ASP A 6 -26.51 28.42 1.63
C ASP A 6 -25.25 29.05 1.03
N GLU A 7 -24.22 29.26 1.84
CA GLU A 7 -22.85 29.33 1.33
C GLU A 7 -21.98 28.45 2.20
N MET A 8 -21.34 27.46 1.55
CA MET A 8 -20.38 26.54 2.12
C MET A 8 -19.39 27.24 3.03
N GLY A 9 -19.66 27.42 4.29
CA GLY A 9 -18.87 27.88 5.44
C GLY A 9 -17.55 28.65 5.25
N PHE A 10 -17.16 28.94 4.03
CA PHE A 10 -15.94 29.67 3.70
C PHE A 10 -16.19 31.19 3.75
N PRO A 11 -15.19 32.00 4.10
CA PRO A 11 -15.26 33.45 3.98
C PRO A 11 -15.58 33.86 2.54
N PRO A 12 -16.32 34.98 2.34
CA PRO A 12 -16.55 35.48 1.00
C PRO A 12 -15.22 35.89 0.33
N LYS A 13 -15.19 35.82 -1.01
CA LYS A 13 -14.06 36.25 -1.80
C LYS A 13 -13.62 37.66 -1.44
N GLN A 14 -12.35 37.85 -1.06
CA GLN A 14 -11.79 39.16 -0.74
C GLN A 14 -10.27 39.22 -1.02
N GLY A 15 -9.81 40.26 -1.67
CA GLY A 15 -8.41 40.44 -2.04
C GLY A 15 -7.92 39.31 -2.94
N LEU A 16 -6.89 38.59 -2.54
CA LEU A 16 -6.35 37.42 -3.24
C LEU A 16 -7.05 36.09 -2.84
N TYR A 17 -7.86 36.11 -1.81
CA TYR A 17 -8.61 34.95 -1.37
C TYR A 17 -9.83 34.71 -2.23
N ASP A 18 -9.97 33.51 -2.75
CA ASP A 18 -11.13 33.03 -3.47
C ASP A 18 -11.50 31.63 -2.95
N PRO A 19 -12.70 31.44 -2.33
CA PRO A 19 -13.08 30.14 -1.80
C PRO A 19 -13.18 29.05 -2.87
N ALA A 20 -13.32 29.40 -4.15
CA ALA A 20 -13.26 28.43 -5.24
C ALA A 20 -11.88 27.77 -5.42
N ASN A 21 -10.84 28.35 -4.83
CA ASN A 21 -9.47 27.81 -4.87
C ASN A 21 -9.11 26.97 -3.62
N GLU A 22 -10.05 26.77 -2.68
CA GLU A 22 -9.83 25.97 -1.48
C GLU A 22 -9.90 24.47 -1.83
N HIS A 23 -8.73 23.86 -1.97
CA HIS A 23 -8.55 22.43 -2.22
C HIS A 23 -7.46 21.90 -1.27
N ASP A 24 -7.78 20.92 -0.43
CA ASP A 24 -6.88 20.59 0.68
C ASP A 24 -6.46 19.12 0.84
N SER A 25 -7.11 18.16 0.23
CA SER A 25 -6.73 16.75 0.37
C SER A 25 -7.44 15.84 -0.61
N CYS A 26 -6.94 14.59 -0.79
CA CYS A 26 -7.62 13.60 -1.62
C CYS A 26 -9.03 13.30 -1.12
N GLY A 27 -9.95 13.07 -2.05
CA GLY A 27 -11.27 12.52 -1.78
C GLY A 27 -11.32 11.03 -2.11
N VAL A 28 -11.75 10.20 -1.18
CA VAL A 28 -12.00 8.77 -1.41
C VAL A 28 -13.42 8.41 -0.99
N GLY A 29 -14.06 7.55 -1.74
CA GLY A 29 -15.37 7.04 -1.38
C GLY A 29 -15.72 5.77 -2.14
N PHE A 30 -16.71 5.05 -1.64
CA PHE A 30 -17.33 3.97 -2.37
C PHE A 30 -18.82 3.85 -2.04
N VAL A 31 -19.55 3.28 -2.97
CA VAL A 31 -20.89 2.73 -2.74
C VAL A 31 -20.88 1.25 -3.07
N ALA A 32 -21.55 0.45 -2.26
CA ALA A 32 -21.68 -0.98 -2.49
C ALA A 32 -23.06 -1.48 -2.06
N ASN A 33 -23.64 -2.38 -2.85
CA ASN A 33 -24.84 -3.12 -2.45
C ASN A 33 -24.45 -4.35 -1.65
N ILE A 34 -24.84 -4.42 -0.38
CA ILE A 34 -24.50 -5.51 0.56
C ILE A 34 -24.86 -6.89 -0.02
N LYS A 35 -25.97 -6.99 -0.75
CA LYS A 35 -26.47 -8.25 -1.33
C LYS A 35 -25.86 -8.59 -2.69
N GLY A 36 -24.84 -7.86 -3.13
CA GLY A 36 -24.20 -8.09 -4.42
C GLY A 36 -25.09 -7.82 -5.64
N ARG A 37 -26.21 -7.13 -5.48
CA ARG A 37 -27.11 -6.80 -6.60
C ARG A 37 -26.46 -5.73 -7.46
N LYS A 38 -26.20 -6.07 -8.73
CA LYS A 38 -25.64 -5.16 -9.70
C LYS A 38 -26.71 -4.21 -10.24
N SER A 39 -26.35 -2.95 -10.39
CA SER A 39 -27.19 -1.95 -11.03
C SER A 39 -26.34 -0.82 -11.61
N HIS A 40 -26.89 -0.12 -12.59
CA HIS A 40 -26.31 1.11 -13.11
C HIS A 40 -26.34 2.24 -12.08
N GLU A 41 -27.36 2.25 -11.20
CA GLU A 41 -27.52 3.23 -10.12
C GLU A 41 -26.28 3.26 -9.20
N VAL A 42 -25.67 2.11 -8.88
CA VAL A 42 -24.46 2.04 -8.07
C VAL A 42 -23.30 2.80 -8.73
N ILE A 43 -23.16 2.68 -10.05
CA ILE A 43 -22.14 3.42 -10.80
C ILE A 43 -22.44 4.92 -10.79
N GLN A 44 -23.70 5.31 -11.00
CA GLN A 44 -24.12 6.72 -10.95
C GLN A 44 -23.89 7.33 -9.57
N CYS A 45 -24.22 6.60 -8.49
CA CYS A 45 -23.93 7.02 -7.12
C CYS A 45 -22.41 7.19 -6.90
N GLY A 46 -21.58 6.27 -7.41
CA GLY A 46 -20.13 6.40 -7.35
C GLY A 46 -19.62 7.66 -8.06
N LEU A 47 -20.10 7.95 -9.26
CA LEU A 47 -19.76 9.17 -9.99
C LEU A 47 -20.25 10.43 -9.27
N GLN A 48 -21.43 10.37 -8.65
CA GLN A 48 -21.95 11.51 -7.87
C GLN A 48 -21.11 11.76 -6.61
N ILE A 49 -20.69 10.71 -5.90
CA ILE A 49 -19.75 10.82 -4.78
C ILE A 49 -18.48 11.53 -5.25
N LEU A 50 -17.95 11.12 -6.40
CA LEU A 50 -16.73 11.71 -6.96
C LEU A 50 -16.91 13.22 -7.25
N VAL A 51 -18.02 13.60 -7.87
CA VAL A 51 -18.36 15.01 -8.14
C VAL A 51 -18.52 15.81 -6.84
N ASN A 52 -19.19 15.25 -5.84
CA ASN A 52 -19.40 15.91 -4.56
C ASN A 52 -18.13 16.01 -3.70
N LEU A 53 -17.07 15.29 -4.07
CA LEU A 53 -15.71 15.39 -3.48
C LEU A 53 -14.76 16.27 -4.30
N ASP A 54 -15.24 17.01 -5.31
CA ASP A 54 -14.38 17.81 -6.21
C ASP A 54 -13.54 18.85 -5.47
N HIS A 55 -14.07 19.46 -4.42
CA HIS A 55 -13.35 20.38 -3.53
C HIS A 55 -12.13 19.74 -2.82
N ARG A 56 -11.99 18.40 -2.85
CA ARG A 56 -10.83 17.67 -2.33
C ARG A 56 -9.79 17.38 -3.39
N GLY A 57 -10.03 17.67 -4.63
CA GLY A 57 -9.07 17.46 -5.72
C GLY A 57 -8.19 18.69 -5.95
N ALA A 58 -6.97 18.47 -6.40
CA ALA A 58 -6.15 19.58 -6.88
C ALA A 58 -6.53 19.96 -8.30
N VAL A 59 -6.53 21.27 -8.55
CA VAL A 59 -6.71 21.88 -9.86
C VAL A 59 -5.41 22.63 -10.20
N GLY A 60 -4.90 22.42 -11.41
CA GLY A 60 -3.69 23.08 -11.90
C GLY A 60 -3.92 24.58 -12.22
N ALA A 61 -2.89 25.20 -12.80
CA ALA A 61 -3.01 26.57 -13.33
C ALA A 61 -4.05 26.67 -14.45
N ASP A 62 -4.26 25.59 -15.22
CA ASP A 62 -5.37 25.42 -16.13
C ASP A 62 -6.53 24.77 -15.36
N PRO A 63 -7.69 25.44 -15.26
CA PRO A 63 -8.84 24.93 -14.53
C PRO A 63 -9.46 23.65 -15.11
N LEU A 64 -9.03 23.21 -16.28
CA LEU A 64 -9.44 21.94 -16.91
C LEU A 64 -8.46 20.78 -16.63
N VAL A 65 -7.41 21.02 -15.84
CA VAL A 65 -6.37 20.05 -15.52
C VAL A 65 -6.37 19.76 -14.02
N GLY A 66 -6.63 18.50 -13.67
CA GLY A 66 -6.56 18.01 -12.28
C GLY A 66 -5.42 17.03 -12.06
N ASP A 67 -5.20 16.67 -10.79
CA ASP A 67 -4.18 15.68 -10.39
C ASP A 67 -4.59 14.23 -10.71
N GLY A 68 -5.82 14.02 -11.09
CA GLY A 68 -6.36 12.74 -11.51
C GLY A 68 -7.55 12.27 -10.67
N ALA A 69 -8.46 11.58 -11.35
CA ALA A 69 -9.63 10.97 -10.77
C ALA A 69 -9.96 9.64 -11.44
N GLY A 70 -10.80 8.83 -10.81
CA GLY A 70 -11.24 7.58 -11.40
C GLY A 70 -12.25 6.81 -10.57
N CYS A 71 -12.72 5.73 -11.20
CA CYS A 71 -13.71 4.80 -10.68
C CYS A 71 -13.29 3.36 -10.98
N LEU A 72 -13.36 2.49 -9.97
CA LEU A 72 -13.24 1.05 -10.10
C LEU A 72 -14.62 0.45 -9.92
N ILE A 73 -15.02 -0.39 -10.87
CA ILE A 73 -16.29 -1.12 -10.85
C ILE A 73 -16.06 -2.61 -11.12
N GLN A 74 -17.05 -3.44 -10.87
CA GLN A 74 -17.05 -4.81 -11.38
C GLN A 74 -17.18 -4.80 -12.91
N ILE A 75 -16.68 -5.86 -13.58
CA ILE A 75 -16.80 -5.99 -15.03
C ILE A 75 -18.26 -5.89 -15.43
N PRO A 76 -18.62 -4.92 -16.29
CA PRO A 76 -19.98 -4.71 -16.77
C PRO A 76 -20.31 -5.67 -17.90
N HIS A 77 -20.68 -6.91 -17.55
CA HIS A 77 -20.90 -8.00 -18.55
C HIS A 77 -21.95 -7.63 -19.59
N GLY A 78 -23.07 -6.97 -19.21
CA GLY A 78 -24.11 -6.55 -20.14
C GLY A 78 -23.60 -5.65 -21.26
N LEU A 79 -22.77 -4.66 -20.90
CA LEU A 79 -22.13 -3.75 -21.85
C LEU A 79 -21.19 -4.50 -22.80
N LEU A 80 -20.35 -5.39 -22.25
CA LEU A 80 -19.38 -6.14 -23.05
C LEU A 80 -20.05 -7.19 -23.95
N ALA A 81 -21.15 -7.78 -23.51
CA ALA A 81 -21.94 -8.69 -24.32
C ALA A 81 -22.61 -7.97 -25.52
N ALA A 82 -23.10 -6.75 -25.32
CA ALA A 82 -23.60 -5.92 -26.42
C ALA A 82 -22.50 -5.61 -27.44
N TRP A 83 -21.34 -5.14 -26.97
CA TRP A 83 -20.16 -4.91 -27.81
C TRP A 83 -19.75 -6.18 -28.59
N ALA A 84 -19.66 -7.32 -27.91
CA ALA A 84 -19.24 -8.59 -28.53
C ALA A 84 -20.21 -9.02 -29.64
N LYS A 85 -21.52 -8.82 -29.45
CA LYS A 85 -22.56 -9.09 -30.44
C LYS A 85 -22.38 -8.20 -31.66
N ASP A 86 -22.10 -6.90 -31.46
CA ASP A 86 -21.94 -5.95 -32.58
C ASP A 86 -20.67 -6.24 -33.39
N GLU A 87 -19.59 -6.69 -32.74
CA GLU A 87 -18.33 -7.07 -33.39
C GLU A 87 -18.32 -8.52 -33.91
N GLY A 88 -19.36 -9.31 -33.66
CA GLY A 88 -19.42 -10.71 -34.03
C GLY A 88 -18.45 -11.62 -33.30
N VAL A 89 -18.11 -11.25 -32.05
CA VAL A 89 -17.17 -11.95 -31.17
C VAL A 89 -17.94 -12.84 -30.19
N ASP A 90 -17.47 -14.07 -29.98
CA ASP A 90 -18.04 -14.98 -28.99
C ASP A 90 -17.47 -14.69 -27.60
N LEU A 91 -18.26 -14.05 -26.75
CA LEU A 91 -17.88 -13.69 -25.38
C LEU A 91 -18.33 -14.78 -24.38
N PRO A 92 -17.40 -15.37 -23.61
CA PRO A 92 -17.74 -16.32 -22.56
C PRO A 92 -18.64 -15.73 -21.47
N PRO A 93 -19.30 -16.57 -20.65
CA PRO A 93 -20.08 -16.11 -19.51
C PRO A 93 -19.27 -15.24 -18.54
N ALA A 94 -19.97 -14.41 -17.74
CA ALA A 94 -19.35 -13.58 -16.70
C ALA A 94 -18.48 -14.43 -15.77
N GLY A 95 -17.27 -13.97 -15.48
CA GLY A 95 -16.29 -14.66 -14.63
C GLY A 95 -15.42 -15.71 -15.36
N GLU A 96 -15.72 -16.01 -16.64
CA GLU A 96 -14.91 -16.93 -17.46
C GLU A 96 -13.95 -16.22 -18.41
N TYR A 97 -13.98 -14.91 -18.41
CA TYR A 97 -13.05 -14.05 -19.15
C TYR A 97 -12.55 -12.90 -18.25
N ALA A 98 -11.48 -12.27 -18.68
CA ALA A 98 -10.91 -11.11 -18.02
C ALA A 98 -10.92 -9.90 -18.96
N VAL A 99 -10.83 -8.72 -18.35
CA VAL A 99 -10.67 -7.44 -19.03
C VAL A 99 -9.37 -6.80 -18.58
N ALA A 100 -8.47 -6.54 -19.53
CA ALA A 100 -7.30 -5.72 -19.30
C ALA A 100 -7.57 -4.30 -19.84
N MET A 101 -7.73 -3.32 -18.95
CA MET A 101 -7.69 -1.92 -19.33
C MET A 101 -6.26 -1.56 -19.67
N CYS A 102 -6.00 -1.06 -20.86
CA CYS A 102 -4.66 -0.76 -21.36
C CYS A 102 -4.53 0.72 -21.73
N PHE A 103 -3.60 1.40 -21.10
CA PHE A 103 -3.09 2.70 -21.53
C PHE A 103 -1.88 2.43 -22.44
N LEU A 104 -2.09 2.59 -23.72
CA LEU A 104 -1.12 2.27 -24.76
C LEU A 104 -0.36 3.52 -25.21
N PRO A 105 0.89 3.38 -25.68
CA PRO A 105 1.67 4.48 -26.23
C PRO A 105 0.94 5.26 -27.34
N ARG A 106 1.20 6.56 -27.38
CA ARG A 106 0.70 7.44 -28.47
C ARG A 106 1.42 7.18 -29.79
N ASP A 107 2.74 6.96 -29.71
CA ASP A 107 3.53 6.56 -30.85
C ASP A 107 3.03 5.23 -31.41
N GLU A 108 2.78 5.18 -32.72
CA GLU A 108 2.15 4.03 -33.36
C GLU A 108 3.01 2.78 -33.30
N LEU A 109 4.31 2.90 -33.54
CA LEU A 109 5.24 1.77 -33.51
C LEU A 109 5.37 1.23 -32.08
N ALA A 110 5.54 2.12 -31.09
CA ALA A 110 5.59 1.72 -29.68
C ALA A 110 4.28 1.07 -29.23
N ARG A 111 3.15 1.54 -29.72
CA ARG A 111 1.82 0.97 -29.44
C ARG A 111 1.67 -0.44 -30.02
N GLU A 112 2.05 -0.64 -31.28
CA GLU A 112 2.03 -1.97 -31.90
C GLU A 112 2.95 -2.94 -31.17
N MET A 113 4.16 -2.51 -30.80
CA MET A 113 5.08 -3.33 -30.00
C MET A 113 4.48 -3.68 -28.63
N ALA A 114 3.82 -2.73 -27.96
CA ALA A 114 3.19 -2.97 -26.66
C ALA A 114 2.03 -3.95 -26.75
N MET A 115 1.20 -3.85 -27.78
CA MET A 115 0.10 -4.79 -28.05
C MET A 115 0.64 -6.18 -28.39
N ALA A 116 1.59 -6.27 -29.32
CA ALA A 116 2.23 -7.54 -29.68
C ALA A 116 2.91 -8.22 -28.49
N GLN A 117 3.51 -7.46 -27.59
CA GLN A 117 4.10 -7.98 -26.35
C GLN A 117 3.04 -8.60 -25.42
N LEU A 118 1.89 -7.95 -25.26
CA LEU A 118 0.78 -8.51 -24.47
C LEU A 118 0.25 -9.79 -25.13
N GLU A 119 -0.01 -9.76 -26.43
CA GLU A 119 -0.48 -10.92 -27.20
C GLU A 119 0.50 -12.09 -27.13
N HIS A 120 1.80 -11.80 -27.22
CA HIS A 120 2.86 -12.81 -27.09
C HIS A 120 2.78 -13.51 -25.73
N PHE A 121 2.70 -12.76 -24.61
CA PHE A 121 2.63 -13.39 -23.29
C PHE A 121 1.30 -14.05 -23.01
N LEU A 122 0.20 -13.56 -23.54
CA LEU A 122 -1.07 -14.28 -23.51
C LEU A 122 -0.96 -15.64 -24.22
N LEU A 123 -0.33 -15.69 -25.38
CA LEU A 123 -0.09 -16.95 -26.10
C LEU A 123 0.83 -17.89 -25.32
N VAL A 124 1.97 -17.40 -24.81
CA VAL A 124 2.93 -18.18 -24.01
C VAL A 124 2.27 -18.79 -22.78
N GLU A 125 1.43 -18.03 -22.10
CA GLU A 125 0.71 -18.45 -20.88
C GLU A 125 -0.63 -19.14 -21.20
N LYS A 126 -0.91 -19.38 -22.50
CA LYS A 126 -2.11 -20.09 -23.00
C LYS A 126 -3.44 -19.44 -22.55
N GLN A 127 -3.47 -18.12 -22.51
CA GLN A 127 -4.67 -17.35 -22.27
C GLN A 127 -5.17 -16.80 -23.61
N PRO A 128 -6.32 -17.23 -24.14
CA PRO A 128 -6.76 -16.79 -25.44
C PRO A 128 -7.16 -15.31 -25.43
N LEU A 129 -6.60 -14.51 -26.33
CA LEU A 129 -7.11 -13.17 -26.60
C LEU A 129 -8.39 -13.31 -27.44
N ILE A 130 -9.50 -12.85 -26.90
CA ILE A 130 -10.81 -12.85 -27.56
C ILE A 130 -10.89 -11.68 -28.54
N GLY A 131 -10.42 -10.50 -28.13
CA GLY A 131 -10.39 -9.33 -28.99
C GLY A 131 -9.92 -8.07 -28.28
N TRP A 132 -9.67 -7.03 -29.08
CA TRP A 132 -9.38 -5.69 -28.62
C TRP A 132 -10.60 -4.80 -28.81
N ARG A 133 -11.00 -4.11 -27.72
CA ARG A 133 -12.07 -3.13 -27.73
C ARG A 133 -11.50 -1.73 -27.56
N ASN A 134 -11.85 -0.79 -28.44
CA ASN A 134 -11.60 0.62 -28.18
C ASN A 134 -12.57 1.09 -27.09
N VAL A 135 -12.04 1.73 -26.04
CA VAL A 135 -12.89 2.31 -25.00
C VAL A 135 -13.50 3.60 -25.55
N PRO A 136 -14.82 3.75 -25.57
CA PRO A 136 -15.46 4.98 -26.04
C PRO A 136 -15.16 6.13 -25.08
N THR A 137 -14.49 7.16 -25.58
CA THR A 137 -14.10 8.34 -24.81
C THR A 137 -14.55 9.63 -25.50
N ASP A 138 -14.85 10.65 -24.68
CA ASP A 138 -15.18 11.98 -25.15
C ASP A 138 -14.16 12.98 -24.58
N THR A 139 -13.38 13.57 -25.44
CA THR A 139 -12.32 14.52 -25.06
C THR A 139 -12.82 15.96 -24.93
N THR A 140 -14.10 16.21 -25.17
CA THR A 140 -14.71 17.54 -25.03
C THR A 140 -14.59 18.00 -23.57
N GLY A 141 -14.05 19.20 -23.37
CA GLY A 141 -13.86 19.76 -22.01
C GLY A 141 -12.61 19.33 -21.28
N LEU A 142 -11.66 18.62 -21.95
CA LEU A 142 -10.34 18.37 -21.42
C LEU A 142 -9.36 19.50 -21.77
N GLY A 143 -8.46 19.84 -20.84
CA GLY A 143 -7.39 20.79 -21.07
C GLY A 143 -6.33 20.24 -22.05
N GLU A 144 -5.66 21.12 -22.80
CA GLU A 144 -4.65 20.76 -23.78
C GLU A 144 -3.52 19.91 -23.16
N ALA A 145 -3.06 20.27 -21.97
CA ALA A 145 -2.02 19.54 -21.25
C ALA A 145 -2.43 18.10 -20.86
N VAL A 146 -3.73 17.84 -20.67
CA VAL A 146 -4.27 16.49 -20.43
C VAL A 146 -4.27 15.69 -21.73
N LEU A 147 -4.70 16.31 -22.83
CA LEU A 147 -4.73 15.70 -24.17
C LEU A 147 -3.33 15.34 -24.66
N ASP A 148 -2.34 16.17 -24.37
CA ASP A 148 -0.94 15.93 -24.73
C ASP A 148 -0.33 14.72 -24.04
N GLN A 149 -0.85 14.33 -22.89
CA GLN A 149 -0.40 13.17 -22.14
C GLN A 149 -1.36 11.98 -22.22
N MET A 150 -2.50 12.13 -22.90
CA MET A 150 -3.54 11.10 -22.98
C MET A 150 -3.03 9.87 -23.73
N PRO A 151 -3.05 8.67 -23.10
CA PRO A 151 -2.72 7.43 -23.79
C PRO A 151 -3.83 7.02 -24.79
N VAL A 152 -3.50 6.10 -25.68
CA VAL A 152 -4.55 5.38 -26.44
C VAL A 152 -5.16 4.33 -25.50
N ILE A 153 -6.49 4.39 -25.28
CA ILE A 153 -7.16 3.57 -24.28
C ILE A 153 -7.91 2.43 -24.98
N ARG A 154 -7.48 1.19 -24.70
CA ARG A 154 -8.12 -0.02 -25.22
C ARG A 154 -8.32 -1.05 -24.10
N GLN A 155 -9.27 -1.95 -24.32
CA GLN A 155 -9.46 -3.13 -23.50
C GLN A 155 -9.06 -4.38 -24.31
N ALA A 156 -8.20 -5.23 -23.70
CA ALA A 156 -8.00 -6.59 -24.19
C ALA A 156 -8.95 -7.51 -23.44
N ILE A 157 -9.79 -8.23 -24.17
CA ILE A 157 -10.71 -9.22 -23.62
C ILE A 157 -10.03 -10.59 -23.73
N ILE A 158 -9.85 -11.25 -22.58
CA ILE A 158 -8.98 -12.41 -22.43
C ILE A 158 -9.80 -13.58 -21.90
N GLY A 159 -9.87 -14.66 -22.64
CA GLY A 159 -10.54 -15.89 -22.21
C GLY A 159 -9.73 -16.65 -21.16
N ARG A 160 -10.41 -17.47 -20.40
CA ARG A 160 -9.77 -18.39 -19.45
C ARG A 160 -9.09 -19.53 -20.18
N GLY A 161 -7.80 -19.72 -19.96
CA GLY A 161 -7.02 -20.79 -20.56
C GLY A 161 -7.46 -22.19 -20.10
N PRO A 162 -7.19 -23.25 -20.89
CA PRO A 162 -7.70 -24.60 -20.62
C PRO A 162 -7.17 -25.23 -19.34
N ASN A 163 -6.03 -24.78 -18.84
CA ASN A 163 -5.39 -25.30 -17.63
C ASN A 163 -5.73 -24.48 -16.36
N ILE A 164 -6.63 -23.52 -16.46
CA ILE A 164 -7.05 -22.65 -15.36
C ILE A 164 -8.35 -23.20 -14.79
N ARG A 165 -8.28 -23.73 -13.55
CA ARG A 165 -9.41 -24.44 -12.93
C ARG A 165 -10.53 -23.53 -12.42
N ASP A 166 -10.17 -22.35 -11.92
CA ASP A 166 -11.09 -21.42 -11.27
C ASP A 166 -10.70 -19.95 -11.53
N GLN A 167 -11.52 -19.04 -11.07
CA GLN A 167 -11.35 -17.61 -11.25
C GLN A 167 -10.12 -17.09 -10.52
N ASP A 168 -9.82 -17.58 -9.30
CA ASP A 168 -8.62 -17.17 -8.55
C ASP A 168 -7.33 -17.61 -9.23
N ALA A 169 -7.32 -18.80 -9.83
CA ALA A 169 -6.18 -19.25 -10.64
C ALA A 169 -6.02 -18.38 -11.90
N HIS A 170 -7.12 -17.89 -12.48
CA HIS A 170 -7.07 -16.95 -13.60
C HIS A 170 -6.47 -15.60 -13.17
N GLU A 171 -6.91 -15.02 -12.05
CA GLU A 171 -6.34 -13.80 -11.49
C GLU A 171 -4.82 -13.91 -11.29
N ARG A 172 -4.33 -15.02 -10.72
CA ARG A 172 -2.89 -15.28 -10.55
C ARG A 172 -2.14 -15.32 -11.88
N LYS A 173 -2.72 -15.96 -12.88
CA LYS A 173 -2.14 -16.06 -14.22
C LYS A 173 -2.10 -14.69 -14.91
N LEU A 174 -3.16 -13.89 -14.79
CA LEU A 174 -3.24 -12.54 -15.32
C LEU A 174 -2.20 -11.60 -14.70
N LEU A 175 -1.95 -11.72 -13.39
CA LEU A 175 -0.87 -11.00 -12.72
C LEU A 175 0.49 -11.32 -13.36
N ALA A 176 0.79 -12.62 -13.60
CA ALA A 176 2.03 -13.03 -14.25
C ALA A 176 2.15 -12.50 -15.68
N VAL A 177 1.09 -12.60 -16.49
CA VAL A 177 1.04 -12.05 -17.86
C VAL A 177 1.30 -10.54 -17.85
N ARG A 178 0.61 -9.79 -17.00
CA ARG A 178 0.76 -8.34 -16.90
C ARG A 178 2.19 -7.93 -16.56
N LYS A 179 2.82 -8.59 -15.60
CA LYS A 179 4.21 -8.31 -15.21
C LYS A 179 5.21 -8.67 -16.33
N GLN A 180 5.04 -9.80 -16.97
CA GLN A 180 5.84 -10.20 -18.13
C GLN A 180 5.69 -9.24 -19.30
N THR A 181 4.51 -8.65 -19.50
CA THR A 181 4.27 -7.67 -20.53
C THR A 181 4.95 -6.34 -20.22
N GLN A 182 4.75 -5.78 -19.04
CA GLN A 182 5.19 -4.42 -18.72
C GLN A 182 6.67 -4.32 -18.35
N ASN A 183 7.23 -5.29 -17.60
CA ASN A 183 8.59 -5.18 -17.08
C ASN A 183 9.66 -5.19 -18.18
N PRO A 184 9.64 -6.12 -19.17
CA PRO A 184 10.63 -6.11 -20.24
C PRO A 184 10.55 -4.86 -21.15
N LEU A 185 9.35 -4.32 -21.39
CA LEU A 185 9.21 -3.08 -22.17
C LEU A 185 9.84 -1.89 -21.47
N ARG A 186 9.69 -1.78 -20.13
CA ARG A 186 10.36 -0.74 -19.35
C ARG A 186 11.88 -0.89 -19.39
N GLU A 187 12.39 -2.11 -19.26
CA GLU A 187 13.83 -2.37 -19.39
C GLU A 187 14.35 -2.04 -20.79
N LEU A 188 13.63 -2.43 -21.82
CA LEU A 188 13.99 -2.14 -23.21
C LEU A 188 13.98 -0.63 -23.47
N ALA A 189 12.96 0.08 -22.97
CA ALA A 189 12.86 1.52 -23.05
C ALA A 189 14.10 2.22 -22.46
N ALA A 190 14.52 1.79 -21.26
CA ALA A 190 15.70 2.33 -20.62
C ALA A 190 17.00 1.98 -21.35
N LYS A 191 17.18 0.71 -21.76
CA LYS A 191 18.39 0.24 -22.44
C LYS A 191 18.59 0.82 -23.84
N LYS A 192 17.50 1.08 -24.57
CA LYS A 192 17.52 1.54 -25.96
C LYS A 192 17.21 3.03 -26.12
N ASN A 193 16.96 3.74 -25.02
CA ASN A 193 16.51 5.13 -25.02
C ASN A 193 15.24 5.34 -25.89
N LEU A 194 14.26 4.47 -25.70
CA LEU A 194 12.96 4.48 -26.39
C LEU A 194 11.83 4.74 -25.38
N PRO A 195 11.66 5.98 -24.89
CA PRO A 195 10.77 6.29 -23.79
C PRO A 195 9.30 5.90 -24.05
N GLY A 196 8.83 5.94 -25.30
CA GLY A 196 7.49 5.53 -25.67
C GLY A 196 7.13 4.09 -25.25
N LEU A 197 8.10 3.17 -25.22
CA LEU A 197 7.85 1.79 -24.77
C LEU A 197 7.55 1.69 -23.26
N ALA A 198 8.01 2.67 -22.46
CA ALA A 198 7.74 2.73 -21.03
C ALA A 198 6.33 3.27 -20.70
N GLU A 199 5.63 3.83 -21.69
CA GLU A 199 4.30 4.43 -21.53
C GLU A 199 3.21 3.37 -21.35
N LEU A 200 3.45 2.11 -21.78
CA LEU A 200 2.48 1.04 -21.52
C LEU A 200 2.19 0.91 -20.02
N TYR A 201 0.94 1.14 -19.67
CA TYR A 201 0.44 0.91 -18.32
C TYR A 201 -0.90 0.17 -18.39
N ILE A 202 -1.06 -0.84 -17.55
CA ILE A 202 -2.29 -1.63 -17.45
C ILE A 202 -2.92 -1.34 -16.07
N PRO A 203 -3.90 -0.41 -16.00
CA PRO A 203 -4.59 -0.03 -14.78
C PRO A 203 -5.23 -1.20 -14.05
N SER A 204 -5.88 -2.08 -14.80
CA SER A 204 -6.48 -3.32 -14.30
C SER A 204 -6.36 -4.44 -15.32
N MET A 205 -6.25 -5.68 -14.86
CA MET A 205 -6.28 -6.90 -15.65
C MET A 205 -6.86 -7.99 -14.75
N SER A 206 -8.16 -8.18 -14.82
CA SER A 206 -8.92 -8.96 -13.84
C SER A 206 -10.14 -9.60 -14.49
N THR A 207 -10.62 -10.67 -13.89
CA THR A 207 -11.89 -11.33 -14.20
C THR A 207 -13.07 -10.72 -13.45
N ARG A 208 -12.80 -9.80 -12.49
CA ARG A 208 -13.78 -9.26 -11.55
C ARG A 208 -13.99 -7.77 -11.69
N THR A 209 -12.92 -7.00 -11.85
CA THR A 209 -12.95 -5.54 -11.79
C THR A 209 -12.32 -4.89 -13.01
N VAL A 210 -12.75 -3.66 -13.28
CA VAL A 210 -12.14 -2.79 -14.28
C VAL A 210 -11.99 -1.38 -13.70
N VAL A 211 -10.86 -0.74 -14.02
CA VAL A 211 -10.50 0.60 -13.51
C VAL A 211 -10.58 1.61 -14.66
N TYR A 212 -11.44 2.60 -14.50
CA TYR A 212 -11.55 3.78 -15.32
C TYR A 212 -10.92 4.95 -14.59
N LYS A 213 -9.82 5.50 -15.08
CA LYS A 213 -9.09 6.58 -14.41
C LYS A 213 -8.29 7.41 -15.41
N GLY A 214 -7.86 8.57 -14.99
CA GLY A 214 -7.01 9.42 -15.81
C GLY A 214 -6.57 10.69 -15.13
N LEU A 215 -5.86 11.52 -15.84
CA LEU A 215 -5.50 12.87 -15.42
C LEU A 215 -6.72 13.79 -15.62
N LEU A 216 -7.78 13.46 -14.89
CA LEU A 216 -9.12 14.02 -15.01
C LEU A 216 -9.51 14.74 -13.70
N LEU A 217 -10.38 15.71 -13.82
CA LEU A 217 -11.17 16.24 -12.70
C LEU A 217 -12.33 15.28 -12.40
N ALA A 218 -12.90 15.36 -11.20
CA ALA A 218 -14.03 14.55 -10.79
C ALA A 218 -15.21 14.57 -11.79
N PRO A 219 -15.71 15.74 -12.22
CA PRO A 219 -16.82 15.80 -13.17
C PRO A 219 -16.48 15.23 -14.57
N GLN A 220 -15.20 15.23 -14.94
CA GLN A 220 -14.75 14.74 -16.24
C GLN A 220 -14.79 13.22 -16.37
N VAL A 221 -14.73 12.45 -15.27
CA VAL A 221 -14.65 10.98 -15.32
C VAL A 221 -15.86 10.37 -16.04
N GLY A 222 -17.08 10.77 -15.63
CA GLY A 222 -18.30 10.26 -16.23
C GLY A 222 -18.55 10.80 -17.67
N SER A 223 -18.17 12.06 -17.94
CA SER A 223 -18.31 12.62 -19.30
C SER A 223 -17.29 12.04 -20.28
N PHE A 224 -16.07 11.76 -19.82
CA PHE A 224 -14.99 11.21 -20.63
C PHE A 224 -15.19 9.72 -20.96
N TYR A 225 -15.46 8.87 -19.97
CA TYR A 225 -15.68 7.44 -20.18
C TYR A 225 -17.16 7.14 -20.42
N LYS A 226 -17.56 6.99 -21.69
CA LYS A 226 -18.96 6.72 -22.06
C LYS A 226 -19.49 5.41 -21.49
N ASP A 227 -18.62 4.44 -21.24
CA ASP A 227 -18.98 3.17 -20.59
C ASP A 227 -19.64 3.37 -19.22
N LEU A 228 -19.18 4.38 -18.44
CA LEU A 228 -19.69 4.63 -17.10
C LEU A 228 -21.08 5.27 -17.07
N THR A 229 -21.52 5.83 -18.19
CA THR A 229 -22.86 6.42 -18.35
C THR A 229 -23.81 5.57 -19.19
N ASP A 230 -23.34 4.43 -19.72
CA ASP A 230 -24.16 3.49 -20.45
C ASP A 230 -25.04 2.67 -19.48
N PRO A 231 -26.37 2.62 -19.63
CA PRO A 231 -27.26 1.86 -18.78
C PRO A 231 -26.97 0.34 -18.72
N LEU A 232 -26.29 -0.22 -19.72
CA LEU A 232 -25.84 -1.61 -19.73
C LEU A 232 -24.63 -1.86 -18.81
N ALA A 233 -23.97 -0.81 -18.36
CA ALA A 233 -22.92 -0.91 -17.36
C ALA A 233 -23.55 -1.05 -15.97
N GLU A 234 -23.42 -2.22 -15.37
CA GLU A 234 -23.95 -2.54 -14.04
C GLU A 234 -22.84 -3.06 -13.13
N SER A 235 -22.88 -2.64 -11.88
CA SER A 235 -21.96 -3.08 -10.83
C SER A 235 -22.65 -3.13 -9.47
N ALA A 236 -22.19 -3.99 -8.57
CA ALA A 236 -22.63 -4.01 -7.18
C ALA A 236 -21.77 -3.11 -6.28
N LEU A 237 -20.66 -2.58 -6.82
CA LEU A 237 -19.78 -1.63 -6.14
C LEU A 237 -19.25 -0.57 -7.11
N ALA A 238 -18.93 0.61 -6.58
CA ALA A 238 -18.13 1.63 -7.25
C ALA A 238 -17.18 2.26 -6.23
N LEU A 239 -15.88 2.09 -6.42
CA LEU A 239 -14.83 2.71 -5.62
C LEU A 239 -14.26 3.89 -6.39
N VAL A 240 -14.32 5.08 -5.82
CA VAL A 240 -13.95 6.33 -6.47
C VAL A 240 -12.90 7.10 -5.69
N HIS A 241 -12.12 7.88 -6.42
CA HIS A 241 -11.08 8.71 -5.82
C HIS A 241 -10.82 9.97 -6.65
N GLN A 242 -10.72 11.10 -5.94
CA GLN A 242 -10.23 12.38 -6.45
C GLN A 242 -8.87 12.66 -5.83
N ARG A 243 -7.86 12.90 -6.65
CA ARG A 243 -6.48 13.02 -6.20
C ARG A 243 -6.09 14.47 -5.90
N PHE A 244 -5.34 14.63 -4.80
CA PHE A 244 -4.53 15.81 -4.50
C PHE A 244 -3.08 15.31 -4.32
N SER A 245 -2.20 15.67 -5.25
CA SER A 245 -0.83 15.15 -5.27
C SER A 245 0.13 16.12 -4.60
N THR A 246 0.76 15.67 -3.51
CA THR A 246 1.74 16.48 -2.77
C THR A 246 3.19 16.15 -3.13
N ASN A 247 3.49 14.87 -3.43
CA ASN A 247 4.86 14.36 -3.51
C ASN A 247 5.27 13.82 -4.89
N THR A 248 4.32 13.67 -5.83
CA THR A 248 4.60 13.13 -7.17
C THR A 248 3.90 13.94 -8.23
N PHE A 249 4.54 14.16 -9.37
CA PHE A 249 3.87 14.81 -10.51
C PHE A 249 2.66 13.99 -10.98
N PRO A 250 1.52 14.66 -11.20
CA PRO A 250 0.32 14.02 -11.72
C PRO A 250 0.57 13.36 -13.08
N SER A 251 -0.05 12.20 -13.30
CA SER A 251 -0.02 11.52 -14.59
C SER A 251 -1.17 10.52 -14.69
N TRP A 252 -1.54 10.14 -15.92
CA TRP A 252 -2.61 9.17 -16.18
C TRP A 252 -2.44 7.87 -15.40
N ARG A 253 -1.23 7.36 -15.28
CA ARG A 253 -0.94 6.09 -14.57
C ARG A 253 -1.05 6.19 -13.05
N LEU A 254 -0.77 7.38 -12.49
CA LEU A 254 -0.73 7.60 -11.04
C LEU A 254 -2.06 8.07 -10.46
N ALA A 255 -3.08 8.35 -11.30
CA ALA A 255 -4.43 8.55 -10.83
C ALA A 255 -4.94 7.29 -10.09
N HIS A 256 -5.82 7.50 -9.11
CA HIS A 256 -6.51 6.41 -8.39
C HIS A 256 -7.88 6.15 -9.03
N PRO A 257 -8.54 5.02 -8.72
CA PRO A 257 -8.06 3.88 -7.95
C PRO A 257 -6.96 3.07 -8.64
N TYR A 258 -6.25 2.27 -7.85
CA TYR A 258 -5.42 1.17 -8.35
C TYR A 258 -6.25 -0.11 -8.47
N ARG A 259 -5.58 -1.29 -8.63
CA ARG A 259 -6.27 -2.58 -8.87
C ARG A 259 -7.10 -3.04 -7.69
N PHE A 260 -6.62 -2.78 -6.48
CA PHE A 260 -7.25 -3.20 -5.23
C PHE A 260 -7.62 -2.03 -4.34
N ILE A 261 -6.93 -0.88 -4.44
CA ILE A 261 -7.04 0.17 -3.42
C ILE A 261 -7.26 1.58 -4.00
N ALA A 262 -7.91 2.39 -3.18
CA ALA A 262 -7.87 3.84 -3.23
C ALA A 262 -7.44 4.37 -1.85
N HIS A 263 -6.54 5.34 -1.81
CA HIS A 263 -5.87 5.78 -0.61
C HIS A 263 -5.88 7.30 -0.48
N ASN A 264 -6.26 7.78 0.70
CA ASN A 264 -6.10 9.17 1.11
C ASN A 264 -5.08 9.22 2.25
N GLY A 265 -3.95 9.85 2.02
CA GLY A 265 -2.85 9.97 2.97
C GLY A 265 -1.48 9.67 2.36
N GLU A 266 -0.56 9.24 3.18
CA GLU A 266 0.83 8.93 2.79
C GLU A 266 1.35 7.71 3.54
N ILE A 267 2.03 6.81 2.84
CA ILE A 267 2.80 5.73 3.45
C ILE A 267 4.25 6.21 3.59
N ASN A 268 4.60 6.67 4.79
CA ASN A 268 5.90 7.28 5.06
C ASN A 268 7.06 6.28 5.05
N THR A 269 6.79 5.01 5.30
CA THR A 269 7.78 3.92 5.35
C THR A 269 8.07 3.28 4.00
N VAL A 270 7.46 3.77 2.91
CA VAL A 270 7.44 3.13 1.59
C VAL A 270 8.81 2.71 1.06
N ARG A 271 9.86 3.52 1.27
CA ARG A 271 11.21 3.21 0.80
C ARG A 271 11.75 1.93 1.44
N GLY A 272 11.60 1.81 2.75
CA GLY A 272 11.98 0.60 3.49
C GLY A 272 11.16 -0.61 3.06
N ASN A 273 9.83 -0.44 2.94
CA ASN A 273 8.92 -1.51 2.53
C ASN A 273 9.26 -2.05 1.13
N VAL A 274 9.53 -1.18 0.15
CA VAL A 274 9.95 -1.59 -1.21
C VAL A 274 11.28 -2.34 -1.18
N ASN A 275 12.26 -1.86 -0.40
CA ASN A 275 13.55 -2.53 -0.26
C ASN A 275 13.39 -3.93 0.35
N TRP A 276 12.56 -4.08 1.38
CA TRP A 276 12.27 -5.37 1.99
C TRP A 276 11.53 -6.31 1.05
N MET A 277 10.57 -5.82 0.26
CA MET A 277 9.90 -6.63 -0.77
C MET A 277 10.90 -7.17 -1.79
N ASN A 278 11.85 -6.34 -2.24
CA ASN A 278 12.91 -6.75 -3.16
C ASN A 278 13.89 -7.76 -2.52
N ALA A 279 14.25 -7.55 -1.25
CA ALA A 279 15.16 -8.45 -0.52
C ALA A 279 14.59 -9.88 -0.39
N ARG A 280 13.27 -10.01 -0.21
CA ARG A 280 12.57 -11.30 -0.09
C ARG A 280 12.51 -12.10 -1.39
N ARG A 281 12.75 -11.50 -2.54
CA ARG A 281 12.56 -12.12 -3.86
C ARG A 281 13.08 -13.56 -3.95
N ARG A 282 14.23 -13.84 -3.35
CA ARG A 282 14.92 -15.14 -3.45
C ARG A 282 14.43 -16.18 -2.45
N THR A 283 13.69 -15.76 -1.44
CA THR A 283 13.16 -16.62 -0.36
C THR A 283 11.67 -16.85 -0.47
N LEU A 284 11.01 -16.21 -1.45
CA LEU A 284 9.59 -16.39 -1.70
C LEU A 284 9.34 -17.69 -2.46
N GLU A 285 8.48 -18.51 -1.89
CA GLU A 285 7.95 -19.73 -2.48
C GLU A 285 6.43 -19.76 -2.31
N SER A 286 5.71 -20.28 -3.28
CA SER A 286 4.25 -20.40 -3.24
C SER A 286 3.78 -21.53 -4.13
N ASP A 287 3.05 -22.47 -3.56
CA ASP A 287 2.43 -23.56 -4.31
C ASP A 287 1.37 -23.06 -5.29
N LEU A 288 0.68 -21.97 -4.94
CA LEU A 288 -0.37 -21.37 -5.78
C LEU A 288 0.19 -20.62 -6.99
N LEU A 289 1.32 -19.95 -6.83
CA LEU A 289 1.98 -19.19 -7.91
C LEU A 289 3.01 -20.05 -8.67
N GLY A 290 3.60 -21.04 -8.00
CA GLY A 290 4.60 -21.92 -8.59
C GLY A 290 5.68 -21.15 -9.34
N PRO A 291 6.07 -21.59 -10.57
CA PRO A 291 7.10 -20.94 -11.36
C PRO A 291 6.74 -19.52 -11.83
N ASP A 292 5.46 -19.15 -11.82
CA ASP A 292 5.00 -17.81 -12.24
C ASP A 292 5.49 -16.72 -11.28
N LEU A 293 5.77 -17.04 -10.02
CA LEU A 293 6.34 -16.12 -9.05
C LEU A 293 7.64 -15.48 -9.54
N ASN A 294 8.49 -16.24 -10.22
CA ASN A 294 9.76 -15.74 -10.77
C ASN A 294 9.56 -14.78 -11.96
N LYS A 295 8.42 -14.84 -12.64
CA LYS A 295 8.11 -14.01 -13.82
C LYS A 295 7.62 -12.60 -13.44
N MET A 296 7.28 -12.36 -12.15
CA MET A 296 6.63 -11.14 -11.70
C MET A 296 7.59 -10.00 -11.35
N TRP A 297 8.90 -10.25 -11.36
CA TRP A 297 9.89 -9.29 -10.90
C TRP A 297 10.41 -8.35 -12.00
N PRO A 298 10.64 -7.06 -11.68
CA PRO A 298 10.37 -6.43 -10.38
C PRO A 298 8.88 -6.38 -10.07
N LEU A 299 8.50 -6.75 -8.83
CA LEU A 299 7.11 -6.68 -8.39
C LEU A 299 6.63 -5.24 -8.33
N ILE A 300 7.45 -4.38 -7.72
CA ILE A 300 7.22 -2.94 -7.61
C ILE A 300 8.22 -2.23 -8.51
N PRO A 301 7.80 -1.69 -9.66
CA PRO A 301 8.68 -0.93 -10.54
C PRO A 301 9.13 0.39 -9.91
N HIS A 302 10.28 0.91 -10.32
CA HIS A 302 10.76 2.23 -9.90
C HIS A 302 9.81 3.36 -10.32
N GLY A 303 9.80 4.46 -9.56
CA GLY A 303 9.03 5.67 -9.89
C GLY A 303 7.52 5.51 -9.71
N GLN A 304 7.10 4.65 -8.80
CA GLN A 304 5.70 4.51 -8.38
C GLN A 304 5.41 5.43 -7.18
N SER A 305 4.11 5.79 -7.02
CA SER A 305 3.65 6.39 -5.78
C SER A 305 3.66 5.36 -4.63
N ASP A 306 3.60 5.84 -3.41
CA ASP A 306 3.44 5.01 -2.20
C ASP A 306 2.25 4.07 -2.32
N THR A 307 1.09 4.59 -2.73
CA THR A 307 -0.13 3.82 -2.95
C THR A 307 0.03 2.74 -4.02
N ALA A 308 0.70 3.06 -5.13
CA ALA A 308 0.97 2.07 -6.17
C ALA A 308 1.90 0.95 -5.67
N CYS A 309 2.85 1.28 -4.79
CA CYS A 309 3.71 0.29 -4.15
C CYS A 309 2.91 -0.62 -3.22
N LEU A 310 2.04 -0.05 -2.38
CA LEU A 310 1.14 -0.78 -1.48
C LEU A 310 0.20 -1.70 -2.25
N ASP A 311 -0.41 -1.21 -3.34
CA ASP A 311 -1.31 -1.98 -4.22
C ASP A 311 -0.61 -3.22 -4.81
N ASN A 312 0.66 -3.09 -5.25
CA ASN A 312 1.42 -4.23 -5.76
C ASN A 312 1.76 -5.26 -4.66
N ALA A 313 2.02 -4.80 -3.43
CA ALA A 313 2.28 -5.69 -2.30
C ALA A 313 1.01 -6.44 -1.89
N LEU A 314 -0.13 -5.75 -1.82
CA LEU A 314 -1.44 -6.34 -1.53
C LEU A 314 -1.82 -7.38 -2.60
N GLU A 315 -1.67 -7.03 -3.87
CA GLU A 315 -1.93 -7.94 -5.00
C GLU A 315 -1.12 -9.24 -4.91
N LEU A 316 0.16 -9.16 -4.52
CA LEU A 316 0.99 -10.36 -4.31
C LEU A 316 0.48 -11.22 -3.16
N LEU A 317 0.12 -10.61 -2.02
CA LEU A 317 -0.39 -11.35 -0.86
C LEU A 317 -1.69 -12.07 -1.18
N VAL A 318 -2.63 -11.40 -1.84
CA VAL A 318 -3.91 -11.98 -2.26
C VAL A 318 -3.67 -13.10 -3.29
N ALA A 319 -2.80 -12.88 -4.28
CA ALA A 319 -2.41 -13.90 -5.26
C ALA A 319 -1.72 -15.10 -4.60
N GLY A 320 -0.97 -14.88 -3.52
CA GLY A 320 -0.35 -15.91 -2.68
C GLY A 320 -1.34 -16.68 -1.80
N GLY A 321 -2.62 -16.28 -1.81
CA GLY A 321 -3.72 -16.97 -1.15
C GLY A 321 -4.11 -16.42 0.22
N TYR A 322 -3.61 -15.26 0.63
CA TYR A 322 -4.14 -14.59 1.82
C TYR A 322 -5.54 -14.01 1.55
N PRO A 323 -6.49 -14.18 2.47
CA PRO A 323 -7.75 -13.43 2.42
C PRO A 323 -7.49 -11.93 2.35
N LEU A 324 -8.33 -11.19 1.61
CA LEU A 324 -8.13 -9.75 1.40
C LEU A 324 -7.98 -8.99 2.72
N ALA A 325 -8.86 -9.21 3.69
CA ALA A 325 -8.79 -8.57 5.00
C ALA A 325 -7.48 -8.90 5.75
N GLN A 326 -7.03 -10.16 5.71
CA GLN A 326 -5.76 -10.57 6.32
C GLN A 326 -4.57 -9.88 5.67
N ALA A 327 -4.52 -9.84 4.34
CA ALA A 327 -3.46 -9.17 3.59
C ALA A 327 -3.38 -7.67 3.93
N VAL A 328 -4.53 -7.00 4.06
CA VAL A 328 -4.60 -5.60 4.50
C VAL A 328 -4.10 -5.45 5.95
N MET A 329 -4.51 -6.33 6.88
CA MET A 329 -4.06 -6.30 8.28
C MET A 329 -2.57 -6.60 8.43
N MET A 330 -1.98 -7.41 7.55
CA MET A 330 -0.53 -7.65 7.50
C MET A 330 0.25 -6.41 7.08
N LEU A 331 -0.28 -5.68 6.09
CA LEU A 331 0.35 -4.46 5.57
C LEU A 331 0.14 -3.26 6.50
N MET A 332 -1.06 -3.14 7.07
CA MET A 332 -1.47 -2.02 7.92
C MET A 332 -2.06 -2.56 9.25
N PRO A 333 -1.21 -3.07 10.15
CA PRO A 333 -1.66 -3.61 11.43
C PRO A 333 -2.19 -2.50 12.35
N GLU A 334 -3.15 -2.85 13.23
CA GLU A 334 -3.50 -1.99 14.35
C GLU A 334 -2.35 -1.91 15.38
N ALA A 335 -2.44 -0.97 16.33
CA ALA A 335 -1.48 -0.87 17.44
C ALA A 335 -1.64 -2.07 18.39
N TRP A 336 -0.82 -3.10 18.21
CA TRP A 336 -0.88 -4.36 18.96
C TRP A 336 0.23 -4.49 20.00
N ALA A 337 1.43 -4.02 19.69
CA ALA A 337 2.57 -4.09 20.60
C ALA A 337 2.29 -3.24 21.85
N GLY A 338 2.68 -3.76 23.02
CA GLY A 338 2.46 -3.04 24.27
C GLY A 338 1.00 -2.83 24.70
N ASN A 339 0.01 -3.30 23.96
CA ASN A 339 -1.41 -3.15 24.30
C ASN A 339 -1.86 -4.21 25.34
N PRO A 340 -2.00 -3.84 26.62
CA PRO A 340 -2.34 -4.80 27.67
C PRO A 340 -3.79 -5.32 27.60
N LEU A 341 -4.65 -4.62 26.85
CA LEU A 341 -6.07 -4.96 26.70
C LEU A 341 -6.33 -5.89 25.52
N MET A 342 -5.32 -6.15 24.69
CA MET A 342 -5.48 -7.03 23.53
C MET A 342 -5.48 -8.50 23.94
N ASP A 343 -6.43 -9.25 23.42
CA ASP A 343 -6.50 -10.71 23.57
C ASP A 343 -5.19 -11.39 23.11
N ALA A 344 -4.76 -12.44 23.82
CA ALA A 344 -3.48 -13.12 23.57
C ALA A 344 -3.39 -13.72 22.17
N ARG A 345 -4.46 -14.36 21.67
CA ARG A 345 -4.50 -14.96 20.33
C ARG A 345 -4.36 -13.89 19.24
N ARG A 346 -5.07 -12.77 19.42
CA ARG A 346 -5.00 -11.62 18.50
C ARG A 346 -3.61 -10.99 18.50
N ARG A 347 -2.98 -10.87 19.69
CA ARG A 347 -1.59 -10.42 19.79
C ARG A 347 -0.65 -11.38 19.06
N ALA A 348 -0.77 -12.69 19.28
CA ALA A 348 0.04 -13.70 18.61
C ALA A 348 -0.13 -13.67 17.08
N PHE A 349 -1.34 -13.42 16.59
CA PHE A 349 -1.58 -13.20 15.16
C PHE A 349 -0.74 -12.04 14.62
N TYR A 350 -0.78 -10.87 15.26
CA TYR A 350 0.00 -9.72 14.80
C TYR A 350 1.50 -9.92 14.94
N GLU A 351 1.95 -10.48 16.06
CA GLU A 351 3.36 -10.76 16.32
C GLU A 351 3.95 -11.73 15.29
N TYR A 352 3.21 -12.80 14.98
CA TYR A 352 3.60 -13.74 13.93
C TYR A 352 3.73 -13.06 12.57
N HIS A 353 2.72 -12.25 12.17
CA HIS A 353 2.73 -11.56 10.88
C HIS A 353 3.72 -10.40 10.81
N ALA A 354 4.02 -9.73 11.92
CA ALA A 354 5.07 -8.71 12.00
C ALA A 354 6.45 -9.26 11.67
N ALA A 355 6.66 -10.54 11.95
CA ALA A 355 7.88 -11.24 11.57
C ALA A 355 7.96 -11.56 10.06
N LEU A 356 6.82 -11.63 9.38
CA LEU A 356 6.71 -11.90 7.94
C LEU A 356 6.74 -10.62 7.11
N MET A 357 6.05 -9.58 7.56
CA MET A 357 5.84 -8.35 6.81
C MET A 357 6.09 -7.12 7.69
N GLU A 358 6.92 -6.23 7.21
CA GLU A 358 7.09 -4.90 7.81
C GLU A 358 5.81 -4.08 7.60
N PRO A 359 5.36 -3.36 8.62
CA PRO A 359 4.18 -2.51 8.48
C PRO A 359 4.41 -1.40 7.46
N TRP A 360 3.38 -1.14 6.66
CA TRP A 360 3.28 0.01 5.76
C TRP A 360 2.57 1.11 6.53
N ASP A 361 3.31 2.07 7.04
CA ASP A 361 2.83 3.04 8.01
C ASP A 361 2.84 4.48 7.50
N GLY A 362 1.87 5.22 8.00
CA GLY A 362 1.64 6.62 7.70
C GLY A 362 0.18 7.01 7.96
N PRO A 363 -0.17 8.30 7.90
CA PRO A 363 -1.55 8.74 8.02
C PRO A 363 -2.36 8.29 6.80
N ALA A 364 -3.20 7.27 6.97
CA ALA A 364 -3.85 6.60 5.86
C ALA A 364 -5.33 6.27 6.10
N ALA A 365 -6.16 6.58 5.11
CA ALA A 365 -7.47 5.98 4.94
C ALA A 365 -7.45 5.20 3.62
N VAL A 366 -7.57 3.89 3.71
CA VAL A 366 -7.51 2.98 2.55
C VAL A 366 -8.83 2.29 2.37
N ALA A 367 -9.44 2.50 1.20
CA ALA A 367 -10.55 1.69 0.72
C ALA A 367 -9.99 0.61 -0.23
N PHE A 368 -10.50 -0.61 -0.13
CA PHE A 368 -9.94 -1.75 -0.85
C PHE A 368 -11.04 -2.72 -1.31
N THR A 369 -10.78 -3.40 -2.43
CA THR A 369 -11.70 -4.41 -2.98
C THR A 369 -10.96 -5.43 -3.86
N ASP A 370 -11.47 -6.65 -3.90
CA ASP A 370 -11.09 -7.68 -4.89
C ASP A 370 -12.25 -7.96 -5.89
N GLY A 371 -13.30 -7.14 -5.85
CA GLY A 371 -14.51 -7.32 -6.65
C GLY A 371 -15.59 -8.21 -6.03
N ARG A 372 -15.27 -9.01 -4.99
CA ARG A 372 -16.21 -9.80 -4.18
C ARG A 372 -16.47 -9.16 -2.83
N GLN A 373 -15.42 -8.64 -2.25
CA GLN A 373 -15.44 -7.91 -1.00
C GLN A 373 -15.03 -6.47 -1.25
N ILE A 374 -15.59 -5.54 -0.48
CA ILE A 374 -15.14 -4.15 -0.43
C ILE A 374 -15.08 -3.70 1.02
N GLY A 375 -14.06 -2.95 1.35
CA GLY A 375 -13.86 -2.49 2.71
C GLY A 375 -13.08 -1.20 2.79
N ALA A 376 -12.92 -0.73 4.02
CA ALA A 376 -12.06 0.39 4.35
C ALA A 376 -11.41 0.20 5.71
N THR A 377 -10.20 0.73 5.86
CA THR A 377 -9.47 0.76 7.13
C THR A 377 -8.76 2.10 7.29
N LEU A 378 -8.52 2.48 8.54
CA LEU A 378 -7.65 3.60 8.88
C LEU A 378 -6.33 3.07 9.44
N ASP A 379 -5.31 3.90 9.35
CA ASP A 379 -4.07 3.70 10.09
C ASP A 379 -4.34 3.57 11.60
N ARG A 380 -3.36 3.09 12.34
CA ARG A 380 -3.47 2.87 13.79
C ARG A 380 -3.87 4.10 14.61
N ASN A 381 -3.57 5.30 14.12
CA ASN A 381 -3.91 6.57 14.78
C ASN A 381 -5.22 7.18 14.27
N GLY A 382 -5.70 6.75 13.10
CA GLY A 382 -6.92 7.27 12.49
C GLY A 382 -6.88 8.74 12.16
N LEU A 383 -5.74 9.23 11.64
CA LEU A 383 -5.52 10.64 11.36
C LEU A 383 -6.36 11.15 10.17
N ARG A 384 -6.74 10.27 9.26
CA ARG A 384 -7.60 10.62 8.12
C ARG A 384 -9.06 10.32 8.45
N PRO A 385 -10.00 11.20 8.04
CA PRO A 385 -11.42 10.97 8.26
C PRO A 385 -11.97 9.89 7.31
N ALA A 386 -12.88 9.06 7.82
CA ALA A 386 -13.73 8.20 7.03
C ALA A 386 -15.08 8.01 7.73
N ARG A 387 -16.16 8.16 6.98
CA ARG A 387 -17.54 8.07 7.43
C ARG A 387 -18.29 7.08 6.57
N PHE A 388 -19.27 6.40 7.15
CA PHE A 388 -20.14 5.56 6.36
C PHE A 388 -21.57 5.60 6.85
N ILE A 389 -22.48 5.34 5.92
CA ILE A 389 -23.90 5.14 6.17
C ILE A 389 -24.36 3.84 5.55
N ILE A 390 -25.39 3.25 6.14
CA ILE A 390 -26.08 2.07 5.63
C ILE A 390 -27.53 2.46 5.40
N THR A 391 -28.09 2.09 4.25
CA THR A 391 -29.47 2.42 3.90
C THR A 391 -30.39 1.20 4.01
N ASP A 392 -31.69 1.45 4.01
CA ASP A 392 -32.77 0.45 3.97
C ASP A 392 -32.82 -0.35 2.66
N GLN A 393 -32.06 0.08 1.63
CA GLN A 393 -31.94 -0.62 0.34
C GLN A 393 -30.65 -1.45 0.23
N ASP A 394 -30.05 -1.81 1.35
CA ASP A 394 -28.81 -2.56 1.41
C ASP A 394 -27.61 -1.86 0.77
N HIS A 395 -27.57 -0.53 0.69
CA HIS A 395 -26.40 0.21 0.24
C HIS A 395 -25.52 0.64 1.43
N VAL A 396 -24.22 0.43 1.30
CA VAL A 396 -23.20 1.05 2.15
C VAL A 396 -22.54 2.16 1.34
N ILE A 397 -22.57 3.37 1.86
CA ILE A 397 -21.85 4.53 1.29
C ILE A 397 -20.77 4.92 2.28
N MET A 398 -19.51 4.86 1.88
CA MET A 398 -18.36 5.31 2.67
C MET A 398 -17.63 6.41 1.93
N ALA A 399 -17.22 7.46 2.64
CA ALA A 399 -16.38 8.51 2.06
C ALA A 399 -15.54 9.22 3.12
N SER A 400 -14.59 10.03 2.63
CA SER A 400 -13.74 10.90 3.47
C SER A 400 -14.57 11.88 4.30
N GLU A 401 -15.78 12.19 3.89
CA GLU A 401 -16.71 13.08 4.61
C GLU A 401 -18.16 12.58 4.51
N VAL A 402 -19.06 13.19 5.29
CA VAL A 402 -20.50 12.91 5.24
C VAL A 402 -21.19 13.77 4.19
N GLY A 403 -22.39 13.36 3.75
CA GLY A 403 -23.22 14.16 2.84
C GLY A 403 -22.78 14.09 1.39
N VAL A 404 -21.92 13.15 1.03
CA VAL A 404 -21.46 12.92 -0.37
C VAL A 404 -22.58 12.44 -1.31
N LEU A 405 -23.68 11.95 -0.76
CA LEU A 405 -24.93 11.67 -1.46
C LEU A 405 -26.09 12.20 -0.62
N ASP A 406 -27.08 12.79 -1.28
CA ASP A 406 -28.31 13.24 -0.65
C ASP A 406 -29.25 12.05 -0.40
N ILE A 407 -29.09 11.41 0.77
CA ILE A 407 -29.92 10.30 1.20
C ILE A 407 -30.84 10.77 2.32
N PRO A 408 -32.16 10.68 2.15
CA PRO A 408 -33.13 11.04 3.19
C PRO A 408 -32.83 10.30 4.51
N GLU A 409 -32.92 11.02 5.63
CA GLU A 409 -32.56 10.45 6.95
C GLU A 409 -33.36 9.21 7.32
N GLU A 410 -34.64 9.19 6.94
CA GLU A 410 -35.54 8.05 7.19
C GLU A 410 -35.11 6.76 6.47
N ARG A 411 -34.27 6.88 5.44
CA ARG A 411 -33.72 5.74 4.70
C ARG A 411 -32.40 5.26 5.26
N ILE A 412 -31.80 5.98 6.23
CA ILE A 412 -30.52 5.62 6.81
C ILE A 412 -30.74 4.75 8.05
N THR A 413 -30.31 3.51 7.98
CA THR A 413 -30.42 2.55 9.10
C THR A 413 -29.26 2.66 10.08
N ARG A 414 -28.07 3.11 9.61
CA ARG A 414 -26.87 3.30 10.45
C ARG A 414 -26.00 4.41 9.88
N LYS A 415 -25.53 5.33 10.76
CA LYS A 415 -24.47 6.30 10.50
C LYS A 415 -23.32 6.04 11.44
N TRP A 416 -22.09 5.98 10.93
CA TRP A 416 -20.94 5.77 11.79
C TRP A 416 -19.65 6.35 11.18
N ARG A 417 -18.64 6.47 12.01
CA ARG A 417 -17.28 6.76 11.57
C ARG A 417 -16.41 5.52 11.66
N LEU A 418 -15.49 5.35 10.73
CA LEU A 418 -14.42 4.38 10.85
C LEU A 418 -13.48 4.81 12.00
N GLN A 419 -13.08 3.87 12.81
CA GLN A 419 -12.22 4.12 13.98
C GLN A 419 -10.77 3.73 13.67
N PRO A 420 -9.77 4.29 14.40
CA PRO A 420 -8.37 3.92 14.26
C PRO A 420 -8.15 2.41 14.35
N GLY A 421 -7.39 1.85 13.42
CA GLY A 421 -7.09 0.41 13.38
C GLY A 421 -8.30 -0.51 13.22
N LYS A 422 -9.50 0.02 12.92
CA LYS A 422 -10.73 -0.76 12.68
C LYS A 422 -11.00 -0.88 11.18
N MET A 423 -11.60 -2.00 10.82
CA MET A 423 -11.96 -2.33 9.44
C MET A 423 -13.49 -2.38 9.27
N LEU A 424 -13.97 -1.76 8.20
CA LEU A 424 -15.31 -2.00 7.64
C LEU A 424 -15.12 -2.97 6.48
N LEU A 425 -15.85 -4.09 6.46
CA LEU A 425 -15.79 -5.07 5.39
C LEU A 425 -17.19 -5.49 4.99
N ILE A 426 -17.49 -5.41 3.72
CA ILE A 426 -18.72 -5.87 3.11
C ILE A 426 -18.37 -7.07 2.23
N ASP A 427 -18.96 -8.23 2.52
CA ASP A 427 -18.90 -9.41 1.68
C ASP A 427 -20.18 -9.47 0.85
N MET A 428 -20.05 -9.22 -0.46
CA MET A 428 -21.20 -9.20 -1.37
C MET A 428 -21.62 -10.58 -1.83
N GLU A 429 -20.78 -11.61 -1.66
CA GLU A 429 -21.13 -13.02 -1.93
C GLU A 429 -21.91 -13.59 -0.76
N GLU A 430 -21.49 -13.32 0.48
CA GLU A 430 -22.25 -13.67 1.70
C GLU A 430 -23.47 -12.75 1.91
N GLY A 431 -23.47 -11.59 1.29
CA GLY A 431 -24.55 -10.61 1.38
C GLY A 431 -24.69 -9.95 2.73
N ARG A 432 -23.56 -9.68 3.42
CA ARG A 432 -23.53 -9.06 4.75
C ARG A 432 -22.30 -8.18 5.00
N ILE A 433 -22.40 -7.37 6.04
CA ILE A 433 -21.26 -6.67 6.63
C ILE A 433 -20.62 -7.59 7.66
N ILE A 434 -19.30 -7.70 7.62
CA ILE A 434 -18.50 -8.43 8.60
C ILE A 434 -17.90 -7.41 9.56
N GLU A 435 -18.26 -7.51 10.84
CA GLU A 435 -17.79 -6.57 11.87
C GLU A 435 -16.31 -6.81 12.20
N ASP A 436 -15.58 -5.75 12.54
CA ASP A 436 -14.14 -5.77 12.83
C ASP A 436 -13.72 -6.87 13.83
N GLU A 437 -14.48 -7.01 14.91
CA GLU A 437 -14.18 -8.03 15.93
C GLU A 437 -14.39 -9.46 15.40
N GLU A 438 -15.31 -9.67 14.48
CA GLU A 438 -15.52 -10.96 13.82
C GLU A 438 -14.36 -11.29 12.89
N ILE A 439 -13.93 -10.30 12.07
CA ILE A 439 -12.76 -10.43 11.17
C ILE A 439 -11.54 -10.85 11.98
N LYS A 440 -11.20 -10.06 13.00
CA LYS A 440 -10.00 -10.24 13.80
C LYS A 440 -10.01 -11.55 14.58
N ARG A 441 -11.15 -11.93 15.15
CA ARG A 441 -11.31 -13.22 15.83
C ARG A 441 -11.14 -14.38 14.85
N SER A 442 -11.86 -14.37 13.73
CA SER A 442 -11.78 -15.43 12.72
C SER A 442 -10.35 -15.62 12.20
N LEU A 443 -9.61 -14.52 11.94
CA LEU A 443 -8.25 -14.59 11.44
C LEU A 443 -7.24 -15.00 12.53
N SER A 444 -7.43 -14.57 13.78
CA SER A 444 -6.56 -14.97 14.89
C SER A 444 -6.75 -16.43 15.34
N GLU A 445 -7.91 -16.99 15.07
CA GLU A 445 -8.24 -18.40 15.34
C GLU A 445 -7.97 -19.33 14.14
N ALA A 446 -7.62 -18.76 12.97
CA ALA A 446 -7.40 -19.54 11.74
C ALA A 446 -6.18 -20.48 11.80
N ALA A 447 -5.24 -20.21 12.70
CA ALA A 447 -4.05 -21.03 12.92
C ALA A 447 -3.56 -20.90 14.38
N PRO A 448 -2.74 -21.84 14.85
CA PRO A 448 -2.23 -21.83 16.22
C PRO A 448 -1.00 -20.91 16.35
N TYR A 449 -1.19 -19.60 16.17
CA TYR A 449 -0.09 -18.62 16.14
C TYR A 449 0.72 -18.56 17.43
N GLU A 450 0.09 -18.77 18.60
CA GLU A 450 0.77 -18.81 19.90
C GLU A 450 1.78 -19.97 19.96
N GLU A 451 1.36 -21.15 19.46
CA GLU A 451 2.21 -22.33 19.40
C GLU A 451 3.38 -22.10 18.41
N TRP A 452 3.08 -21.56 17.22
CA TRP A 452 4.11 -21.28 16.22
C TRP A 452 5.15 -20.26 16.70
N LEU A 453 4.74 -19.23 17.46
CA LEU A 453 5.67 -18.28 18.04
C LEU A 453 6.54 -18.92 19.11
N SER A 454 5.96 -19.73 20.01
CA SER A 454 6.71 -20.41 21.06
C SER A 454 7.78 -21.38 20.52
N GLU A 455 7.55 -21.96 19.34
CA GLU A 455 8.47 -22.88 18.70
C GLU A 455 9.57 -22.19 17.88
N THR A 456 9.32 -20.94 17.42
CA THR A 456 10.16 -20.30 16.41
C THR A 456 10.81 -18.99 16.86
N GLN A 457 10.32 -18.36 17.93
CA GLN A 457 10.82 -17.08 18.43
C GLN A 457 11.42 -17.24 19.81
N PHE A 458 12.70 -16.91 19.94
CA PHE A 458 13.45 -16.96 21.18
C PHE A 458 13.89 -15.55 21.54
N LYS A 459 13.78 -15.17 22.80
CA LYS A 459 14.21 -13.84 23.29
C LYS A 459 15.55 -13.95 23.97
N LEU A 460 16.48 -13.06 23.59
CA LEU A 460 17.83 -13.06 24.17
C LEU A 460 17.82 -12.91 25.69
N GLU A 461 16.91 -12.09 26.20
CA GLU A 461 16.75 -11.83 27.64
C GLU A 461 16.32 -13.07 28.41
N GLU A 462 15.57 -13.97 27.78
CA GLU A 462 15.05 -15.20 28.40
C GLU A 462 16.09 -16.35 28.40
N LEU A 463 17.18 -16.19 27.66
CA LEU A 463 18.23 -17.21 27.62
C LEU A 463 19.04 -17.21 28.91
N ALA A 464 19.34 -18.42 29.41
CA ALA A 464 20.19 -18.58 30.58
C ALA A 464 21.59 -18.00 30.34
N VAL A 465 22.23 -17.51 31.40
CA VAL A 465 23.63 -17.07 31.35
C VAL A 465 24.51 -18.28 31.12
N ALA A 466 25.23 -18.33 30.03
CA ALA A 466 25.98 -19.52 29.61
C ALA A 466 27.36 -19.67 30.29
N ALA A 467 27.97 -18.58 30.69
CA ALA A 467 29.25 -18.54 31.43
C ALA A 467 29.49 -17.11 31.96
N GLU A 468 30.32 -16.98 32.96
CA GLU A 468 30.83 -15.65 33.33
C GLU A 468 31.60 -15.07 32.14
N PRO A 469 31.33 -13.79 31.76
CA PRO A 469 32.06 -13.15 30.68
C PRO A 469 33.56 -13.24 30.95
N GLU A 470 34.32 -13.72 29.97
CA GLU A 470 35.77 -13.76 30.04
C GLU A 470 36.29 -12.34 30.25
N THR A 471 36.76 -12.10 31.46
CA THR A 471 37.45 -10.92 31.94
C THR A 471 36.58 -9.65 32.08
N PRO A 472 36.26 -9.19 33.25
CA PRO A 472 35.78 -7.83 33.44
C PRO A 472 36.82 -6.89 32.82
N LEU A 473 36.36 -5.97 31.95
CA LEU A 473 37.18 -4.83 31.52
C LEU A 473 37.71 -4.16 32.77
N ILE A 474 38.98 -4.40 33.08
CA ILE A 474 39.63 -3.79 34.24
C ILE A 474 39.54 -2.28 34.01
N ASN A 475 38.71 -1.60 34.76
CA ASN A 475 38.66 -0.15 34.81
C ASN A 475 39.95 0.35 35.48
N ASP A 476 41.08 0.18 34.77
CA ASP A 476 42.35 0.74 35.20
C ASP A 476 42.36 2.23 34.85
N PRO A 477 42.35 3.12 35.87
CA PRO A 477 42.43 4.56 35.64
C PRO A 477 43.67 4.98 34.84
N ALA A 478 44.78 4.21 34.90
CA ALA A 478 45.99 4.50 34.20
C ALA A 478 45.86 4.37 32.66
N THR A 479 44.95 3.53 32.17
CA THR A 479 44.70 3.31 30.74
C THR A 479 43.44 4.01 30.23
N LEU A 480 42.69 4.71 31.12
CA LEU A 480 41.41 5.32 30.74
C LEU A 480 41.56 6.36 29.64
N LEU A 481 42.55 7.22 29.76
CA LEU A 481 42.80 8.29 28.76
C LEU A 481 43.17 7.69 27.37
N ASP A 482 44.04 6.66 27.36
CA ASP A 482 44.44 6.00 26.11
C ASP A 482 43.24 5.31 25.47
N ARG A 483 42.37 4.70 26.24
CA ARG A 483 41.13 4.07 25.77
C ARG A 483 40.14 5.11 25.23
N GLN A 484 39.94 6.21 25.98
CA GLN A 484 39.09 7.32 25.51
C GLN A 484 39.58 7.84 24.16
N GLN A 485 40.91 8.04 24.03
CA GLN A 485 41.51 8.47 22.77
C GLN A 485 41.39 7.42 21.66
N ALA A 486 41.54 6.14 21.99
CA ALA A 486 41.40 5.05 21.03
C ALA A 486 39.98 4.96 20.47
N PHE A 487 38.96 5.21 21.33
CA PHE A 487 37.56 5.27 20.93
C PHE A 487 37.10 6.65 20.41
N GLY A 488 38.00 7.64 20.38
CA GLY A 488 37.74 8.95 19.82
C GLY A 488 36.92 9.89 20.69
N TYR A 489 36.78 9.60 22.00
CA TYR A 489 36.09 10.49 22.93
C TYR A 489 36.88 11.78 23.15
N THR A 490 36.19 12.92 23.01
CA THR A 490 36.71 14.26 23.29
C THR A 490 36.28 14.73 24.68
N GLN A 491 36.90 15.85 25.14
CA GLN A 491 36.45 16.51 26.38
C GLN A 491 35.01 17.03 26.25
N GLU A 492 34.60 17.44 25.04
CA GLU A 492 33.22 17.87 24.78
C GLU A 492 32.23 16.70 24.92
N ASP A 493 32.59 15.54 24.40
CA ASP A 493 31.76 14.34 24.52
C ASP A 493 31.53 13.98 26.00
N LEU A 494 32.58 14.07 26.80
CA LEU A 494 32.51 13.78 28.24
C LEU A 494 31.65 14.79 28.98
N GLN A 495 31.88 16.09 28.73
CA GLN A 495 31.29 17.17 29.53
C GLN A 495 29.85 17.50 29.10
N PHE A 496 29.58 17.50 27.78
CA PHE A 496 28.29 17.97 27.27
C PHE A 496 27.32 16.85 26.88
N PHE A 497 27.81 15.62 26.73
CA PHE A 497 26.97 14.49 26.39
C PHE A 497 26.92 13.43 27.49
N LEU A 498 28.05 12.86 27.88
CA LEU A 498 28.06 11.73 28.80
C LEU A 498 27.76 12.14 30.25
N GLU A 499 28.32 13.25 30.73
CA GLU A 499 28.09 13.73 32.08
C GLU A 499 26.62 14.08 32.36
N PRO A 500 25.91 14.85 31.50
CA PRO A 500 24.49 15.10 31.67
C PRO A 500 23.66 13.81 31.70
N MET A 501 23.87 12.90 30.78
CA MET A 501 23.15 11.61 30.73
C MET A 501 23.40 10.78 32.00
N ALA A 502 24.66 10.74 32.49
CA ALA A 502 25.00 10.01 33.68
C ALA A 502 24.39 10.62 34.96
N ARG A 503 24.22 11.95 35.01
CA ARG A 503 23.66 12.65 36.16
C ARG A 503 22.15 12.65 36.23
N THR A 504 21.49 12.87 35.10
CA THR A 504 20.05 13.15 35.05
C THR A 504 19.24 12.00 34.42
N GLY A 505 19.89 11.11 33.66
CA GLY A 505 19.21 10.08 32.87
C GLY A 505 18.46 10.65 31.64
N GLU A 506 18.73 11.90 31.27
CA GLU A 506 18.10 12.60 30.15
C GLU A 506 19.07 12.76 28.97
N ASP A 507 18.53 12.80 27.77
CA ASP A 507 19.32 13.11 26.59
C ASP A 507 19.84 14.55 26.65
N PRO A 508 21.10 14.80 26.28
CA PRO A 508 21.64 16.15 26.23
C PRO A 508 20.95 16.94 25.11
N LEU A 509 20.42 18.10 25.47
CA LEU A 509 19.83 19.02 24.49
C LEU A 509 20.92 19.71 23.67
N GLY A 510 20.83 19.64 22.35
CA GLY A 510 21.80 20.25 21.46
C GLY A 510 21.21 20.50 20.07
N SER A 511 21.94 21.29 19.27
CA SER A 511 21.64 21.45 17.85
C SER A 511 22.24 20.31 17.04
N MET A 512 21.47 19.73 16.13
CA MET A 512 21.95 18.71 15.20
C MET A 512 22.60 19.30 13.94
N GLY A 513 22.51 20.60 13.75
CA GLY A 513 23.17 21.30 12.65
C GLY A 513 24.67 21.45 12.91
N PHE A 514 25.49 21.11 11.92
CA PHE A 514 26.93 21.29 11.97
C PHE A 514 27.44 21.65 10.59
N ASP A 515 27.85 22.91 10.43
CA ASP A 515 28.26 23.52 9.17
C ASP A 515 29.77 23.67 9.00
N THR A 516 30.58 23.21 9.98
CA THR A 516 32.03 23.23 9.87
C THR A 516 32.50 22.34 8.71
N PRO A 517 33.31 22.86 7.76
CA PRO A 517 33.80 22.06 6.65
C PRO A 517 34.58 20.82 7.12
N ILE A 518 34.37 19.70 6.45
CA ILE A 518 35.09 18.46 6.75
C ILE A 518 36.53 18.59 6.29
N ALA A 519 37.48 18.43 7.20
CA ALA A 519 38.91 18.47 6.90
C ALA A 519 39.38 17.13 6.29
N VAL A 520 38.93 16.83 5.07
CA VAL A 520 39.21 15.55 4.38
C VAL A 520 40.69 15.29 4.10
N LEU A 521 41.51 16.36 4.08
CA LEU A 521 42.98 16.26 3.91
C LEU A 521 43.74 16.27 5.24
N SER A 522 43.03 16.28 6.38
CA SER A 522 43.65 16.22 7.70
C SER A 522 44.29 14.86 7.94
N ARG A 523 45.44 14.81 8.58
CA ARG A 523 46.09 13.58 9.05
C ARG A 523 45.59 13.17 10.45
N ARG A 524 44.70 13.94 11.05
CA ARG A 524 44.10 13.58 12.36
C ARG A 524 43.11 12.44 12.16
N PRO A 525 43.24 11.35 12.92
CA PRO A 525 42.24 10.29 12.88
C PRO A 525 40.89 10.84 13.40
N LYS A 526 39.82 10.52 12.70
CA LYS A 526 38.45 10.85 13.07
C LYS A 526 37.60 9.63 12.94
N LEU A 527 36.58 9.55 13.78
CA LEU A 527 35.58 8.48 13.71
C LEU A 527 34.80 8.61 12.41
N LEU A 528 34.43 7.46 11.82
CA LEU A 528 33.78 7.42 10.52
C LEU A 528 32.51 8.27 10.48
N TYR A 529 31.69 8.24 11.54
CA TYR A 529 30.44 9.01 11.58
C TYR A 529 30.64 10.53 11.60
N GLU A 530 31.81 11.05 12.02
CA GLU A 530 32.11 12.49 11.98
C GLU A 530 32.24 13.05 10.56
N TYR A 531 32.36 12.18 9.55
CA TYR A 531 32.35 12.58 8.13
C TYR A 531 30.94 12.72 7.56
N PHE A 532 29.92 12.27 8.29
CA PHE A 532 28.52 12.38 7.87
C PHE A 532 27.84 13.49 8.69
N LYS A 533 27.54 14.60 8.02
CA LYS A 533 27.01 15.80 8.66
C LYS A 533 25.73 16.25 8.03
N GLN A 534 24.90 16.89 8.83
CA GLN A 534 23.78 17.68 8.35
C GLN A 534 24.22 19.10 8.04
N ASN A 535 23.84 19.63 6.90
CA ASN A 535 24.18 20.99 6.46
C ASN A 535 23.21 22.05 6.99
N PHE A 536 22.16 21.66 7.70
CA PHE A 536 21.18 22.54 8.31
C PHE A 536 20.69 21.96 9.65
N ALA A 537 20.18 22.83 10.50
CA ALA A 537 19.60 22.41 11.76
C ALA A 537 18.28 21.66 11.54
N GLN A 538 18.09 20.58 12.26
CA GLN A 538 16.84 19.80 12.29
C GLN A 538 16.24 19.82 13.69
N VAL A 539 14.94 19.57 13.78
CA VAL A 539 14.27 19.32 15.06
C VAL A 539 14.84 18.04 15.66
N THR A 540 15.38 18.09 16.86
CA THR A 540 15.99 16.96 17.55
C THR A 540 14.95 15.96 18.04
N ASN A 541 13.71 16.40 18.25
CA ASN A 541 12.59 15.57 18.68
C ASN A 541 11.39 15.84 17.75
N PRO A 542 11.33 15.19 16.55
CA PRO A 542 10.23 15.38 15.64
C PRO A 542 8.92 14.89 16.26
N PRO A 543 7.76 15.47 15.92
CA PRO A 543 6.49 15.09 16.47
C PRO A 543 6.07 13.70 15.97
N ILE A 544 6.41 12.68 16.74
CA ILE A 544 5.98 11.30 16.59
C ILE A 544 5.15 10.95 17.83
N ASP A 545 3.94 10.41 17.63
CA ASP A 545 3.12 9.96 18.72
C ASP A 545 3.65 8.62 19.32
N PRO A 546 3.34 8.30 20.59
CA PRO A 546 3.87 7.10 21.25
C PRO A 546 3.53 5.78 20.57
N ILE A 547 2.41 5.71 19.82
CA ILE A 547 2.00 4.51 19.10
C ILE A 547 2.87 4.29 17.86
N ARG A 548 3.14 5.36 17.13
CA ARG A 548 4.01 5.31 15.94
C ARG A 548 5.48 5.17 16.32
N GLU A 549 5.90 5.76 17.42
CA GLU A 549 7.28 5.70 17.90
C GLU A 549 7.74 4.24 18.06
N GLU A 550 6.96 3.41 18.72
CA GLU A 550 7.27 2.00 18.93
C GLU A 550 7.47 1.24 17.61
N LEU A 551 6.69 1.58 16.58
CA LEU A 551 6.80 0.96 15.27
C LEU A 551 7.96 1.50 14.44
N VAL A 552 8.05 2.82 14.33
CA VAL A 552 8.97 3.52 13.41
C VAL A 552 10.38 3.60 14.00
N MET A 553 10.47 3.72 15.32
CA MET A 553 11.72 3.87 16.08
C MET A 553 12.13 2.59 16.81
N SER A 554 11.43 1.48 16.59
CA SER A 554 11.77 0.21 17.23
C SER A 554 13.20 -0.21 16.92
N LEU A 555 13.94 -0.56 17.98
CA LEU A 555 15.30 -1.10 17.91
C LEU A 555 15.32 -2.63 17.89
N VAL A 556 14.15 -3.27 18.04
CA VAL A 556 14.03 -4.73 18.05
C VAL A 556 14.62 -5.31 16.76
N SER A 557 15.54 -6.23 16.92
CA SER A 557 16.20 -6.92 15.82
C SER A 557 15.90 -8.41 15.87
N MET A 558 15.46 -8.96 14.74
CA MET A 558 15.25 -10.40 14.57
C MET A 558 16.44 -11.02 13.87
N ILE A 559 17.21 -11.83 14.59
CA ILE A 559 18.39 -12.53 14.09
C ILE A 559 17.99 -13.93 13.65
N GLY A 560 18.36 -14.31 12.45
CA GLY A 560 18.05 -15.62 11.86
C GLY A 560 17.42 -15.50 10.47
N PRO A 561 17.09 -16.63 9.84
CA PRO A 561 16.49 -16.64 8.51
C PRO A 561 15.07 -16.04 8.56
N ARG A 562 14.74 -15.25 7.55
CA ARG A 562 13.36 -14.74 7.40
C ARG A 562 12.46 -15.84 6.87
N PRO A 563 11.26 -16.00 7.45
CA PRO A 563 10.30 -16.97 6.94
C PRO A 563 9.79 -16.58 5.55
N ASN A 564 9.31 -17.57 4.81
CA ASN A 564 8.67 -17.34 3.53
C ASN A 564 7.36 -16.56 3.72
N LEU A 565 7.29 -15.35 3.17
CA LEU A 565 6.12 -14.49 3.29
C LEU A 565 4.84 -15.15 2.77
N LEU A 566 4.93 -15.98 1.72
CA LEU A 566 3.80 -16.67 1.11
C LEU A 566 3.59 -18.09 1.66
N GLY A 567 4.45 -18.53 2.59
CA GLY A 567 4.29 -19.79 3.29
C GLY A 567 3.26 -19.67 4.41
N ARG A 568 2.15 -20.34 4.28
CA ARG A 568 1.03 -20.34 5.25
C ARG A 568 1.14 -21.49 6.25
N GLN A 569 2.37 -21.88 6.61
CA GLN A 569 2.65 -22.99 7.51
C GLN A 569 3.33 -22.49 8.78
N ALA A 570 3.39 -23.36 9.80
CA ALA A 570 4.25 -23.14 10.96
C ALA A 570 5.64 -22.71 10.49
N GLY A 571 6.15 -21.64 11.08
CA GLY A 571 7.45 -21.11 10.70
C GLY A 571 8.53 -22.16 10.94
N THR A 572 9.19 -22.61 9.89
CA THR A 572 10.33 -23.52 9.99
C THR A 572 11.61 -22.80 10.40
N HIS A 573 11.56 -21.47 10.43
CA HIS A 573 12.74 -20.63 10.65
C HIS A 573 12.72 -20.07 12.07
N LYS A 574 13.64 -20.58 12.89
CA LYS A 574 13.87 -20.11 14.25
C LYS A 574 14.58 -18.75 14.22
N ARG A 575 14.16 -17.83 15.06
CA ARG A 575 14.70 -16.48 15.17
C ARG A 575 14.97 -16.12 16.61
N LEU A 576 16.06 -15.37 16.81
CA LEU A 576 16.38 -14.74 18.07
C LEU A 576 15.94 -13.28 18.03
N GLU A 577 15.05 -12.91 18.92
CA GLU A 577 14.67 -11.53 19.17
C GLU A 577 15.69 -10.89 20.11
N VAL A 578 16.17 -9.72 19.71
CA VAL A 578 17.08 -8.88 20.48
C VAL A 578 16.41 -7.52 20.62
N ALA A 579 16.13 -7.09 21.85
CA ALA A 579 15.37 -5.88 22.13
C ALA A 579 16.05 -4.60 21.59
N GLN A 580 17.38 -4.62 21.49
CA GLN A 580 18.16 -3.50 20.95
C GLN A 580 19.48 -3.99 20.35
N PRO A 581 20.06 -3.26 19.35
CA PRO A 581 21.30 -3.67 18.69
C PRO A 581 22.58 -3.48 19.51
N ILE A 582 22.50 -2.78 20.65
CA ILE A 582 23.62 -2.61 21.58
C ILE A 582 23.53 -3.74 22.60
N LEU A 583 24.58 -4.55 22.65
CA LEU A 583 24.64 -5.74 23.49
C LEU A 583 25.61 -5.52 24.65
N THR A 584 25.30 -6.10 25.80
CA THR A 584 26.25 -6.26 26.89
C THR A 584 27.21 -7.42 26.59
N ASP A 585 28.30 -7.52 27.36
CA ASP A 585 29.21 -8.66 27.23
C ASP A 585 28.51 -9.98 27.59
N GLU A 586 27.57 -9.94 28.51
CA GLU A 586 26.73 -11.07 28.88
C GLU A 586 25.81 -11.50 27.70
N ASP A 587 25.15 -10.54 27.04
CA ASP A 587 24.32 -10.83 25.87
C ASP A 587 25.14 -11.43 24.74
N LEU A 588 26.35 -10.90 24.51
CA LEU A 588 27.26 -11.46 23.51
C LEU A 588 27.71 -12.89 23.88
N ALA A 589 27.95 -13.17 25.15
CA ALA A 589 28.27 -14.51 25.64
C ALA A 589 27.09 -15.48 25.42
N LYS A 590 25.85 -15.06 25.69
CA LYS A 590 24.64 -15.84 25.36
C LYS A 590 24.56 -16.15 23.88
N ILE A 591 24.78 -15.17 22.99
CA ILE A 591 24.76 -15.37 21.54
C ILE A 591 25.86 -16.35 21.11
N ARG A 592 27.05 -16.28 21.68
CA ARG A 592 28.16 -17.22 21.38
C ARG A 592 27.83 -18.65 21.77
N ALA A 593 27.16 -18.82 22.91
CA ALA A 593 26.75 -20.12 23.46
C ALA A 593 25.39 -20.61 22.91
N ILE A 594 24.72 -19.87 22.03
CA ILE A 594 23.34 -20.12 21.63
C ILE A 594 23.09 -21.53 21.08
N ASN A 595 24.10 -22.13 20.44
CA ASN A 595 24.01 -23.51 19.92
C ASN A 595 23.77 -24.53 21.05
N GLU A 596 24.38 -24.31 22.21
CA GLU A 596 24.23 -25.16 23.41
C GLU A 596 22.96 -24.82 24.17
N LEU A 597 22.64 -23.52 24.27
CA LEU A 597 21.47 -23.03 25.01
C LEU A 597 20.15 -23.41 24.36
N LEU A 598 20.12 -23.60 23.04
CA LEU A 598 18.93 -23.90 22.26
C LEU A 598 19.05 -25.22 21.44
N ASP A 599 19.76 -26.20 22.00
CA ASP A 599 19.85 -27.57 21.45
C ASP A 599 20.14 -27.62 19.94
N GLY A 600 21.06 -26.79 19.45
CA GLY A 600 21.44 -26.74 18.06
C GLY A 600 20.45 -26.01 17.14
N ALA A 601 19.47 -25.30 17.67
CA ALA A 601 18.53 -24.49 16.89
C ALA A 601 19.21 -23.36 16.12
N PHE A 602 20.34 -22.86 16.62
CA PHE A 602 21.16 -21.84 16.00
C PHE A 602 22.62 -22.27 15.91
N ARG A 603 23.33 -21.71 14.97
CA ARG A 603 24.77 -21.91 14.82
C ARG A 603 25.46 -20.55 14.73
N THR A 604 26.36 -20.27 15.65
CA THR A 604 27.25 -19.10 15.61
C THR A 604 28.51 -19.44 14.81
N ALA A 605 28.94 -18.52 13.96
CA ALA A 605 30.27 -18.53 13.35
C ALA A 605 31.02 -17.28 13.87
N THR A 606 32.21 -17.49 14.44
CA THR A 606 33.13 -16.44 14.90
C THR A 606 34.28 -16.28 13.93
#